data_8c8b9171ebfeb57493de5dad6478e6be
#
_entry.id   8c8b9171ebfeb57493de5dad6478e6be
#
_cell.length_a   1.000
_cell.length_b   1.000
_cell.length_c   1.000
_cell.angle_alpha   90.00
_cell.angle_beta   90.00
_cell.angle_gamma   90.00
#
_symmetry.space_group_name_H-M   'P 1'
#
loop_
_entity.id
_entity.type
_entity.pdbx_description
1 polymer ?
#
loop_
_entity_poly.entity_id
_entity_poly.type
_entity_poly.pdbx_seq_one_letter_code
_entity_poly.pdbx_strand_id
1 'polypeptide(L)'
;DAMNIVNSYAFSGGSTPCPNDPLILHFRISSNNKKIYDKMADTIYSTIESKLLGKEYSYEYTGHNLGAVPLKEFSQKVIISVDRSNPLFEETPLKEYVNIASNSIFLRAARDYDIKFTPDSSELIEYNKKNMTLSMPDLSAYDTNPSAALNFGYGCQWVGMCFQNFDANMEFYSLFFDKVGHSFALKPEHLRYVPVTVPIPPPQDPA
;
A
#
# COMPACT_ATOMS: atom_id res chain seq x y z
N ASP A 1 -18.39 2.38 -13.22
CA ASP A 1 -17.90 3.75 -13.46
C ASP A 1 -16.46 3.95 -12.94
N ALA A 2 -16.15 3.66 -11.65
CA ALA A 2 -14.81 3.89 -11.09
C ALA A 2 -13.70 3.16 -11.86
N MET A 3 -13.88 1.88 -12.20
CA MET A 3 -12.89 1.13 -12.98
C MET A 3 -12.66 1.68 -14.38
N ASN A 4 -13.70 2.25 -15.01
CA ASN A 4 -13.54 2.93 -16.30
C ASN A 4 -12.70 4.20 -16.21
N ILE A 5 -12.84 4.95 -15.11
CA ILE A 5 -12.00 6.11 -14.83
C ILE A 5 -10.55 5.67 -14.64
N VAL A 6 -10.31 4.64 -13.82
CA VAL A 6 -8.97 4.06 -13.65
C VAL A 6 -8.40 3.62 -15.01
N ASN A 7 -9.18 2.93 -15.82
CA ASN A 7 -8.74 2.48 -17.13
C ASN A 7 -8.34 3.63 -18.06
N SER A 8 -9.11 4.72 -18.04
CA SER A 8 -8.89 5.85 -18.97
C SER A 8 -7.79 6.80 -18.51
N TYR A 9 -7.63 7.00 -17.22
CA TYR A 9 -6.86 8.14 -16.71
C TYR A 9 -5.67 7.78 -15.79
N ALA A 10 -5.62 6.59 -15.18
CA ALA A 10 -4.62 6.27 -14.16
C ALA A 10 -3.17 6.49 -14.61
N PHE A 11 -2.89 6.23 -15.89
CA PHE A 11 -1.53 6.34 -16.46
C PHE A 11 -1.49 7.29 -17.67
N SER A 12 -2.43 8.23 -17.73
CA SER A 12 -2.48 9.25 -18.78
C SER A 12 -1.62 10.44 -18.40
N GLY A 13 -0.63 10.78 -19.23
CA GLY A 13 0.24 11.94 -19.03
C GLY A 13 -0.47 13.30 -18.98
N GLY A 14 -1.73 13.37 -19.44
CA GLY A 14 -2.57 14.56 -19.30
C GLY A 14 -3.38 14.63 -18.00
N SER A 15 -3.41 13.54 -17.21
CA SER A 15 -4.29 13.41 -16.04
C SER A 15 -3.51 13.15 -14.74
N THR A 16 -2.26 12.71 -14.83
CA THR A 16 -1.42 12.41 -13.66
C THR A 16 -0.07 13.10 -13.77
N PRO A 17 0.49 13.62 -12.65
CA PRO A 17 1.81 14.22 -12.63
C PRO A 17 2.93 13.26 -13.08
N CYS A 18 2.83 11.99 -12.67
CA CYS A 18 3.77 10.94 -13.05
C CYS A 18 3.02 9.70 -13.55
N PRO A 19 2.81 9.55 -14.87
CA PRO A 19 2.04 8.43 -15.44
C PRO A 19 2.76 7.08 -15.31
N ASN A 20 4.02 7.06 -14.92
CA ASN A 20 4.79 5.84 -14.70
C ASN A 20 4.66 5.29 -13.28
N ASP A 21 4.11 6.05 -12.34
CA ASP A 21 3.89 5.56 -10.99
C ASP A 21 2.80 4.47 -10.98
N PRO A 22 2.95 3.39 -10.20
CA PRO A 22 1.88 2.41 -10.05
C PRO A 22 0.70 3.01 -9.28
N LEU A 23 -0.49 2.49 -9.53
CA LEU A 23 -1.70 2.83 -8.80
C LEU A 23 -2.06 1.72 -7.82
N ILE A 24 -2.25 2.06 -6.54
CA ILE A 24 -2.72 1.12 -5.53
C ILE A 24 -4.21 1.36 -5.30
N LEU A 25 -5.02 0.32 -5.49
CA LEU A 25 -6.44 0.32 -5.14
C LEU A 25 -6.65 -0.53 -3.90
N HIS A 26 -6.93 0.12 -2.77
CA HIS A 26 -7.23 -0.58 -1.52
C HIS A 26 -8.74 -0.68 -1.30
N PHE A 27 -9.25 -1.91 -1.22
CA PHE A 27 -10.67 -2.19 -1.02
C PHE A 27 -10.95 -2.64 0.40
N ARG A 28 -11.82 -1.91 1.09
CA ARG A 28 -12.44 -2.36 2.33
C ARG A 28 -13.88 -2.77 2.04
N ILE A 29 -14.15 -4.08 2.08
CA ILE A 29 -15.42 -4.64 1.67
C ILE A 29 -16.19 -5.09 2.92
N SER A 30 -17.27 -4.36 3.24
CA SER A 30 -18.08 -4.63 4.43
C SER A 30 -19.22 -5.63 4.19
N SER A 31 -19.35 -6.18 2.98
CA SER A 31 -20.41 -7.11 2.61
C SER A 31 -20.02 -8.56 2.87
N ASN A 32 -20.98 -9.38 3.36
CA ASN A 32 -20.84 -10.83 3.46
C ASN A 32 -21.48 -11.57 2.28
N ASN A 33 -21.87 -10.87 1.21
CA ASN A 33 -22.47 -11.47 0.03
C ASN A 33 -21.41 -11.78 -1.03
N LYS A 34 -21.08 -13.06 -1.24
CA LYS A 34 -20.09 -13.52 -2.23
C LYS A 34 -20.34 -12.98 -3.64
N LYS A 35 -21.60 -12.80 -4.06
CA LYS A 35 -21.92 -12.25 -5.38
C LYS A 35 -21.38 -10.83 -5.61
N ILE A 36 -21.15 -10.07 -4.54
CA ILE A 36 -20.52 -8.74 -4.66
C ILE A 36 -19.04 -8.90 -5.02
N TYR A 37 -18.37 -9.84 -4.39
CA TYR A 37 -16.95 -10.13 -4.67
C TYR A 37 -16.77 -10.71 -6.08
N ASP A 38 -17.66 -11.61 -6.51
CA ASP A 38 -17.69 -12.13 -7.88
C ASP A 38 -17.85 -10.98 -8.88
N LYS A 39 -18.83 -10.09 -8.63
CA LYS A 39 -19.06 -8.91 -9.47
C LYS A 39 -17.89 -7.93 -9.48
N MET A 40 -17.19 -7.78 -8.36
CA MET A 40 -15.95 -6.98 -8.29
C MET A 40 -14.85 -7.60 -9.13
N ALA A 41 -14.62 -8.90 -9.01
CA ALA A 41 -13.65 -9.64 -9.80
C ALA A 41 -13.91 -9.49 -11.31
N ASP A 42 -15.14 -9.75 -11.75
CA ASP A 42 -15.59 -9.59 -13.15
C ASP A 42 -15.36 -8.15 -13.64
N THR A 43 -15.68 -7.16 -12.81
CA THR A 43 -15.54 -5.75 -13.18
C THR A 43 -14.07 -5.35 -13.30
N ILE A 44 -13.22 -5.78 -12.37
CA ILE A 44 -11.77 -5.52 -12.40
C ILE A 44 -11.18 -6.16 -13.66
N TYR A 45 -11.45 -7.44 -13.87
CA TYR A 45 -10.95 -8.17 -15.02
C TYR A 45 -11.39 -7.53 -16.35
N SER A 46 -12.69 -7.39 -16.55
CA SER A 46 -13.23 -6.87 -17.82
C SER A 46 -12.81 -5.45 -18.16
N THR A 47 -12.37 -4.65 -17.16
CA THR A 47 -12.10 -3.23 -17.37
C THR A 47 -10.60 -2.91 -17.42
N ILE A 48 -9.78 -3.53 -16.55
CA ILE A 48 -8.37 -3.14 -16.37
C ILE A 48 -7.38 -4.31 -16.42
N GLU A 49 -7.76 -5.48 -16.96
CA GLU A 49 -6.91 -6.67 -17.03
C GLU A 49 -5.47 -6.36 -17.50
N SER A 50 -5.34 -5.62 -18.59
CA SER A 50 -4.02 -5.30 -19.17
C SER A 50 -3.12 -4.44 -18.27
N LYS A 51 -3.71 -3.79 -17.27
CA LYS A 51 -3.01 -2.93 -16.31
C LYS A 51 -2.75 -3.60 -14.98
N LEU A 52 -3.33 -4.76 -14.71
CA LEU A 52 -3.09 -5.50 -13.48
C LEU A 52 -1.66 -6.05 -13.44
N LEU A 53 -1.15 -6.27 -12.24
CA LEU A 53 0.03 -7.10 -12.05
C LEU A 53 -0.28 -8.53 -12.48
N GLY A 54 0.73 -9.23 -12.99
CA GLY A 54 0.62 -10.64 -13.35
C GLY A 54 0.30 -11.53 -12.14
N LYS A 55 -0.14 -12.76 -12.43
CA LYS A 55 -0.48 -13.75 -11.38
C LYS A 55 0.70 -14.09 -10.48
N GLU A 56 1.92 -13.93 -10.96
CA GLU A 56 3.17 -14.09 -10.19
C GLU A 56 3.28 -13.16 -8.98
N TYR A 57 2.50 -12.09 -8.95
CA TYR A 57 2.40 -11.15 -7.83
C TYR A 57 1.12 -11.31 -7.01
N SER A 58 0.37 -12.37 -7.25
CA SER A 58 -0.86 -12.64 -6.51
C SER A 58 -0.54 -13.04 -5.08
N TYR A 59 -1.33 -12.52 -4.13
CA TYR A 59 -1.26 -12.85 -2.71
C TYR A 59 -1.30 -14.37 -2.45
N GLU A 60 -2.05 -15.11 -3.24
CA GLU A 60 -2.19 -16.57 -3.11
C GLU A 60 -0.92 -17.32 -3.53
N TYR A 61 -0.23 -16.87 -4.59
CA TYR A 61 0.84 -17.66 -5.21
C TYR A 61 2.24 -17.36 -4.69
N THR A 62 2.48 -16.18 -4.17
CA THR A 62 3.86 -15.78 -3.94
C THR A 62 4.28 -15.82 -2.48
N GLY A 63 3.40 -15.50 -1.54
CA GLY A 63 3.81 -15.27 -0.16
C GLY A 63 4.99 -14.30 -0.02
N HIS A 64 5.34 -13.60 -1.11
CA HIS A 64 6.46 -12.67 -1.15
C HIS A 64 6.06 -11.29 -0.65
N ASN A 65 7.01 -10.62 -0.01
CA ASN A 65 6.84 -9.23 0.38
C ASN A 65 6.87 -8.33 -0.86
N LEU A 66 5.70 -7.88 -1.31
CA LEU A 66 5.60 -6.95 -2.43
C LEU A 66 6.39 -5.65 -2.17
N GLY A 67 6.48 -5.22 -0.91
CA GLY A 67 7.26 -4.07 -0.50
C GLY A 67 8.78 -4.23 -0.62
N ALA A 68 9.27 -5.44 -0.84
CA ALA A 68 10.69 -5.72 -1.10
C ALA A 68 11.05 -5.65 -2.60
N VAL A 69 10.04 -5.60 -3.48
CA VAL A 69 10.25 -5.47 -4.93
C VAL A 69 10.45 -3.99 -5.27
N PRO A 70 11.45 -3.64 -6.08
CA PRO A 70 11.64 -2.25 -6.50
C PRO A 70 10.39 -1.69 -7.19
N LEU A 71 9.95 -0.50 -6.78
CA LEU A 71 8.72 0.12 -7.27
C LEU A 71 8.66 0.26 -8.80
N LYS A 72 9.81 0.45 -9.44
CA LYS A 72 9.94 0.53 -10.91
C LYS A 72 9.43 -0.70 -11.66
N GLU A 73 9.45 -1.88 -11.00
CA GLU A 73 8.94 -3.12 -11.59
C GLU A 73 7.40 -3.10 -11.75
N PHE A 74 6.74 -2.20 -11.01
CA PHE A 74 5.29 -2.00 -11.06
C PHE A 74 4.87 -0.79 -11.88
N SER A 75 5.78 -0.23 -12.68
CA SER A 75 5.48 0.94 -13.51
C SER A 75 4.25 0.71 -14.37
N GLN A 76 3.32 1.68 -14.35
CA GLN A 76 2.04 1.64 -15.08
C GLN A 76 1.16 0.42 -14.75
N LYS A 77 1.31 -0.14 -13.53
CA LYS A 77 0.48 -1.27 -13.08
C LYS A 77 -0.45 -0.86 -11.95
N VAL A 78 -1.60 -1.51 -11.93
CA VAL A 78 -2.58 -1.41 -10.86
C VAL A 78 -2.32 -2.54 -9.87
N ILE A 79 -2.08 -2.17 -8.61
CA ILE A 79 -1.89 -3.08 -7.48
C ILE A 79 -3.21 -3.15 -6.72
N ILE A 80 -3.78 -4.33 -6.60
CA ILE A 80 -5.01 -4.54 -5.84
C ILE A 80 -4.66 -4.95 -4.41
N SER A 81 -5.13 -4.15 -3.47
CA SER A 81 -5.03 -4.42 -2.04
C SER A 81 -6.42 -4.60 -1.42
N VAL A 82 -6.54 -5.50 -0.45
CA VAL A 82 -7.81 -5.77 0.23
C VAL A 82 -7.63 -5.71 1.74
N ASP A 83 -8.60 -5.15 2.44
CA ASP A 83 -8.67 -5.23 3.90
C ASP A 83 -9.11 -6.64 4.32
N ARG A 84 -8.22 -7.35 5.02
CA ARG A 84 -8.44 -8.73 5.48
C ARG A 84 -9.30 -8.82 6.73
N SER A 85 -9.83 -7.73 7.26
CA SER A 85 -10.81 -7.77 8.37
C SER A 85 -12.05 -8.59 7.98
N ASN A 86 -12.37 -8.67 6.68
CA ASN A 86 -13.31 -9.60 6.12
C ASN A 86 -12.60 -10.53 5.12
N PRO A 87 -12.28 -11.78 5.50
CA PRO A 87 -11.51 -12.69 4.66
C PRO A 87 -12.31 -13.32 3.51
N LEU A 88 -13.58 -12.94 3.32
CA LEU A 88 -14.47 -13.58 2.36
C LEU A 88 -13.94 -13.53 0.90
N PHE A 89 -13.07 -12.56 0.58
CA PHE A 89 -12.44 -12.49 -0.74
C PHE A 89 -11.61 -13.75 -1.06
N GLU A 90 -11.04 -14.43 -0.04
CA GLU A 90 -10.24 -15.65 -0.19
C GLU A 90 -11.06 -16.84 -0.73
N GLU A 91 -12.39 -16.80 -0.58
CA GLU A 91 -13.33 -17.81 -1.04
C GLU A 91 -14.00 -17.48 -2.39
N THR A 92 -13.53 -16.44 -3.06
CA THR A 92 -14.14 -15.92 -4.31
C THR A 92 -13.08 -15.69 -5.39
N PRO A 93 -13.45 -15.56 -6.66
CA PRO A 93 -12.50 -15.26 -7.75
C PRO A 93 -11.71 -13.99 -7.55
N LEU A 94 -12.15 -13.06 -6.67
CA LEU A 94 -11.44 -11.82 -6.38
C LEU A 94 -10.01 -12.07 -5.85
N LYS A 95 -9.78 -13.18 -5.13
CA LYS A 95 -8.45 -13.56 -4.61
C LYS A 95 -7.36 -13.61 -5.68
N GLU A 96 -7.72 -13.98 -6.91
CA GLU A 96 -6.76 -14.10 -8.02
C GLU A 96 -6.17 -12.76 -8.45
N TYR A 97 -6.87 -11.67 -8.17
CA TYR A 97 -6.45 -10.31 -8.51
C TYR A 97 -5.82 -9.56 -7.36
N VAL A 98 -5.96 -10.06 -6.12
CA VAL A 98 -5.38 -9.43 -4.93
C VAL A 98 -3.88 -9.66 -4.90
N ASN A 99 -3.10 -8.58 -4.83
CA ASN A 99 -1.64 -8.63 -4.74
C ASN A 99 -1.15 -8.59 -3.30
N ILE A 100 -1.86 -7.87 -2.43
CA ILE A 100 -1.52 -7.74 -1.01
C ILE A 100 -2.80 -7.59 -0.17
N ALA A 101 -2.81 -8.21 1.00
CA ALA A 101 -3.89 -8.03 1.98
C ALA A 101 -3.38 -7.32 3.23
N SER A 102 -4.16 -6.38 3.75
CA SER A 102 -3.86 -5.78 5.05
C SER A 102 -3.98 -6.80 6.19
N ASN A 103 -3.35 -6.52 7.32
CA ASN A 103 -3.29 -7.46 8.45
C ASN A 103 -2.66 -8.82 8.08
N SER A 104 -1.79 -8.80 7.07
CA SER A 104 -0.87 -9.87 6.72
C SER A 104 0.51 -9.61 7.33
N ILE A 105 1.45 -10.53 7.13
CA ILE A 105 2.83 -10.38 7.60
C ILE A 105 3.48 -9.12 7.03
N PHE A 106 3.18 -8.77 5.78
CA PHE A 106 3.87 -7.72 5.04
C PHE A 106 3.18 -6.36 5.07
N LEU A 107 1.91 -6.30 5.44
CA LEU A 107 1.14 -5.06 5.50
C LEU A 107 0.28 -5.04 6.77
N ARG A 108 0.65 -4.18 7.72
CA ARG A 108 -0.16 -3.85 8.88
C ARG A 108 -1.14 -2.73 8.51
N ALA A 109 -2.40 -2.86 8.91
CA ALA A 109 -3.35 -1.74 8.92
C ALA A 109 -3.50 -1.24 10.37
N ALA A 110 -3.35 0.06 10.56
CA ALA A 110 -3.46 0.70 11.87
C ALA A 110 -4.26 2.02 11.76
N ARG A 111 -4.91 2.43 12.84
CA ARG A 111 -5.50 3.76 12.94
C ARG A 111 -4.43 4.77 13.32
N ASP A 112 -4.66 6.04 12.98
CA ASP A 112 -3.74 7.13 13.35
C ASP A 112 -3.51 7.18 14.86
N TYR A 113 -4.56 6.94 15.65
CA TYR A 113 -4.46 6.83 17.10
C TYR A 113 -3.45 5.78 17.55
N ASP A 114 -3.48 4.58 16.97
CA ASP A 114 -2.58 3.48 17.33
C ASP A 114 -1.12 3.81 16.98
N ILE A 115 -0.91 4.54 15.90
CA ILE A 115 0.41 5.00 15.47
C ILE A 115 0.91 6.12 16.39
N LYS A 116 0.07 7.11 16.63
CA LYS A 116 0.39 8.29 17.44
C LYS A 116 0.74 7.93 18.88
N PHE A 117 0.04 6.96 19.45
CA PHE A 117 0.21 6.51 20.83
C PHE A 117 0.90 5.15 20.94
N THR A 118 1.68 4.77 19.92
CA THR A 118 2.48 3.53 19.99
C THR A 118 3.40 3.58 21.20
N PRO A 119 3.42 2.54 22.04
CA PRO A 119 4.28 2.50 23.23
C PRO A 119 5.76 2.42 22.87
N ASP A 120 6.09 1.86 21.71
CA ASP A 120 7.46 1.75 21.21
C ASP A 120 7.53 2.20 19.73
N SER A 121 7.93 3.45 19.54
CA SER A 121 8.14 4.01 18.21
C SER A 121 9.32 3.38 17.47
N SER A 122 10.32 2.88 18.21
CA SER A 122 11.50 2.24 17.61
C SER A 122 11.11 0.89 16.98
N GLU A 123 10.28 0.10 17.67
CA GLU A 123 9.75 -1.16 17.12
C GLU A 123 8.93 -0.90 15.84
N LEU A 124 8.07 0.11 15.84
CA LEU A 124 7.29 0.48 14.67
C LEU A 124 8.18 0.91 13.50
N ILE A 125 9.20 1.70 13.75
CA ILE A 125 10.17 2.13 12.73
C ILE A 125 10.93 0.92 12.17
N GLU A 126 11.44 0.02 13.02
CA GLU A 126 12.15 -1.19 12.58
C GLU A 126 11.22 -2.12 11.76
N TYR A 127 9.96 -2.25 12.16
CA TYR A 127 8.96 -2.97 11.38
C TYR A 127 8.79 -2.32 9.99
N ASN A 128 8.64 -0.99 9.95
CA ASN A 128 8.41 -0.24 8.72
C ASN A 128 9.64 -0.15 7.79
N LYS A 129 10.82 -0.53 8.25
CA LYS A 129 11.99 -0.70 7.36
C LYS A 129 11.86 -1.93 6.47
N LYS A 130 11.21 -2.99 6.96
CA LYS A 130 11.14 -4.30 6.29
C LYS A 130 9.76 -4.63 5.74
N ASN A 131 8.71 -4.08 6.36
CA ASN A 131 7.31 -4.33 6.04
C ASN A 131 6.59 -2.99 5.85
N MET A 132 5.32 -3.05 5.49
CA MET A 132 4.53 -1.85 5.23
C MET A 132 3.48 -1.62 6.33
N THR A 133 3.19 -0.37 6.60
CA THR A 133 2.05 0.06 7.40
C THR A 133 1.13 0.96 6.57
N LEU A 134 -0.14 0.59 6.51
CA LEU A 134 -1.24 1.44 6.07
C LEU A 134 -1.80 2.15 7.31
N SER A 135 -1.59 3.45 7.40
CA SER A 135 -2.25 4.31 8.37
C SER A 135 -3.59 4.77 7.83
N MET A 136 -4.63 4.68 8.63
CA MET A 136 -5.98 5.11 8.28
C MET A 136 -6.47 6.17 9.26
N PRO A 137 -7.29 7.12 8.81
CA PRO A 137 -7.97 8.06 9.70
C PRO A 137 -8.73 7.33 10.81
N ASP A 138 -8.81 7.95 11.98
CA ASP A 138 -9.57 7.41 13.10
C ASP A 138 -11.08 7.39 12.79
N LEU A 139 -11.79 6.46 13.43
CA LEU A 139 -13.24 6.44 13.40
C LEU A 139 -13.76 7.54 14.32
N SER A 140 -14.16 8.64 13.77
CA SER A 140 -14.76 9.75 14.51
C SER A 140 -16.02 10.28 13.82
N ALA A 141 -16.83 11.04 14.57
CA ALA A 141 -17.96 11.74 14.00
C ALA A 141 -17.55 12.89 13.06
N TYR A 142 -16.29 13.29 13.11
CA TYR A 142 -15.70 14.31 12.27
C TYR A 142 -14.57 13.68 11.44
N ASP A 143 -14.62 13.86 10.14
CA ASP A 143 -13.61 13.39 9.19
C ASP A 143 -12.33 14.23 9.33
N THR A 144 -11.52 13.96 10.34
CA THR A 144 -10.23 14.63 10.54
C THR A 144 -9.13 13.87 9.85
N ASN A 145 -8.18 14.59 9.25
CA ASN A 145 -7.01 13.97 8.64
C ASN A 145 -5.95 13.62 9.69
N PRO A 146 -5.29 12.45 9.54
CA PRO A 146 -4.12 12.11 10.35
C PRO A 146 -2.96 13.07 10.07
N SER A 147 -2.03 13.17 11.04
CA SER A 147 -0.79 13.87 10.80
C SER A 147 0.11 13.09 9.85
N ALA A 148 0.16 13.49 8.58
CA ALA A 148 1.04 12.86 7.60
C ALA A 148 2.51 12.97 8.02
N ALA A 149 2.93 14.08 8.59
CA ALA A 149 4.29 14.28 9.09
C ALA A 149 4.68 13.26 10.17
N LEU A 150 3.79 12.99 11.12
CA LEU A 150 4.01 11.97 12.16
C LEU A 150 4.15 10.58 11.54
N ASN A 151 3.21 10.22 10.67
CA ASN A 151 3.20 8.93 10.01
C ASN A 151 4.46 8.71 9.15
N PHE A 152 4.90 9.73 8.42
CA PHE A 152 6.16 9.70 7.66
C PHE A 152 7.36 9.54 8.59
N GLY A 153 7.37 10.22 9.75
CA GLY A 153 8.42 10.12 10.76
C GLY A 153 8.57 8.71 11.34
N TYR A 154 7.50 7.94 11.39
CA TYR A 154 7.54 6.52 11.79
C TYR A 154 7.72 5.55 10.61
N GLY A 155 7.90 6.08 9.40
CA GLY A 155 8.16 5.30 8.20
C GLY A 155 6.94 4.56 7.66
N CYS A 156 5.71 4.97 7.99
CA CYS A 156 4.51 4.41 7.36
C CYS A 156 4.53 4.68 5.86
N GLN A 157 4.24 3.65 5.06
CA GLN A 157 4.32 3.73 3.61
C GLN A 157 3.02 4.23 2.98
N TRP A 158 1.88 3.85 3.54
CA TRP A 158 0.60 4.24 3.03
C TRP A 158 -0.12 5.08 4.10
N VAL A 159 -0.42 6.32 3.79
CA VAL A 159 -1.11 7.23 4.71
C VAL A 159 -2.44 7.63 4.07
N GLY A 160 -3.53 7.04 4.57
CA GLY A 160 -4.88 7.36 4.13
C GLY A 160 -5.31 8.72 4.67
N MET A 161 -5.88 9.54 3.80
CA MET A 161 -6.38 10.87 4.12
C MET A 161 -7.88 10.97 3.82
N CYS A 162 -8.58 11.83 4.54
CA CYS A 162 -9.97 12.19 4.26
C CYS A 162 -9.99 13.34 3.24
N PHE A 163 -9.88 13.01 1.95
CA PHE A 163 -9.79 14.01 0.86
C PHE A 163 -11.00 14.94 0.75
N GLN A 164 -12.16 14.54 1.33
CA GLN A 164 -13.34 15.39 1.41
C GLN A 164 -13.20 16.52 2.43
N ASN A 165 -12.21 16.47 3.32
CA ASN A 165 -11.94 17.49 4.32
C ASN A 165 -10.54 18.11 4.11
N PHE A 166 -10.51 19.37 3.69
CA PHE A 166 -9.25 20.08 3.46
C PHE A 166 -8.85 20.87 4.71
N ASP A 167 -8.17 20.19 5.63
CA ASP A 167 -7.60 20.77 6.85
C ASP A 167 -6.06 20.96 6.70
N ALA A 168 -5.41 21.47 7.75
CA ALA A 168 -3.97 21.73 7.74
C ALA A 168 -3.12 20.45 7.48
N ASN A 169 -3.59 19.27 7.92
CA ASN A 169 -2.91 18.01 7.65
C ASN A 169 -3.02 17.60 6.17
N MET A 170 -4.19 17.83 5.54
CA MET A 170 -4.37 17.63 4.11
C MET A 170 -3.55 18.62 3.28
N GLU A 171 -3.50 19.87 3.70
CA GLU A 171 -2.67 20.89 3.05
C GLU A 171 -1.19 20.48 3.07
N PHE A 172 -0.66 20.07 4.25
CA PHE A 172 0.70 19.57 4.36
C PHE A 172 0.95 18.36 3.44
N TYR A 173 0.03 17.39 3.44
CA TYR A 173 0.12 16.18 2.62
C TYR A 173 0.18 16.53 1.12
N SER A 174 -0.71 17.40 0.66
CA SER A 174 -0.78 17.81 -0.73
C SER A 174 0.50 18.56 -1.16
N LEU A 175 0.94 19.55 -0.38
CA LEU A 175 2.15 20.32 -0.67
C LEU A 175 3.41 19.43 -0.65
N PHE A 176 3.45 18.41 0.20
CA PHE A 176 4.56 17.46 0.22
C PHE A 176 4.69 16.71 -1.12
N PHE A 177 3.60 16.14 -1.63
CA PHE A 177 3.63 15.39 -2.88
C PHE A 177 3.71 16.28 -4.12
N ASP A 178 3.15 17.47 -4.08
CA ASP A 178 3.34 18.49 -5.13
C ASP A 178 4.82 18.84 -5.29
N LYS A 179 5.53 19.01 -4.17
CA LYS A 179 6.98 19.27 -4.18
C LYS A 179 7.80 18.07 -4.67
N VAL A 180 7.39 16.85 -4.34
CA VAL A 180 8.03 15.60 -4.80
C VAL A 180 7.81 15.37 -6.29
N GLY A 181 6.65 15.75 -6.82
CA GLY A 181 6.25 15.57 -8.22
C GLY A 181 5.92 14.10 -8.59
N HIS A 182 5.79 13.22 -7.60
CA HIS A 182 5.49 11.80 -7.74
C HIS A 182 4.49 11.37 -6.67
N SER A 183 3.79 10.26 -6.92
CA SER A 183 2.88 9.64 -5.93
C SER A 183 3.64 8.89 -4.83
N PHE A 184 4.95 8.72 -4.99
CA PHE A 184 5.82 8.02 -4.06
C PHE A 184 7.03 8.89 -3.73
N ALA A 185 7.37 8.96 -2.44
CA ALA A 185 8.55 9.64 -1.94
C ALA A 185 9.53 8.64 -1.32
N LEU A 186 10.81 8.80 -1.64
CA LEU A 186 11.84 7.96 -1.04
C LEU A 186 12.01 8.34 0.44
N LYS A 187 11.93 7.35 1.33
CA LYS A 187 12.16 7.54 2.77
C LYS A 187 13.57 8.10 3.05
N PRO A 188 13.75 8.91 4.11
CA PRO A 188 15.08 9.24 4.63
C PRO A 188 15.89 7.98 4.97
N GLU A 189 17.21 8.07 4.94
CA GLU A 189 18.10 6.91 5.12
C GLU A 189 17.86 6.13 6.41
N HIS A 190 17.64 6.83 7.52
CA HIS A 190 17.40 6.20 8.82
C HIS A 190 16.09 5.39 8.89
N LEU A 191 15.16 5.61 7.94
CA LEU A 191 13.90 4.87 7.80
C LEU A 191 13.93 3.80 6.71
N ARG A 192 15.08 3.57 6.08
CA ARG A 192 15.25 2.53 5.04
C ARG A 192 15.85 1.27 5.64
N TYR A 193 15.52 0.15 5.02
CA TYR A 193 16.23 -1.10 5.28
C TYR A 193 17.59 -1.06 4.59
N VAL A 194 18.65 -1.27 5.35
CA VAL A 194 20.01 -1.43 4.83
C VAL A 194 20.39 -2.89 5.02
N PRO A 195 20.58 -3.66 3.92
CA PRO A 195 21.04 -5.04 4.01
C PRO A 195 22.41 -5.10 4.67
N VAL A 196 22.56 -5.91 5.72
CA VAL A 196 23.87 -6.17 6.32
C VAL A 196 24.48 -7.37 5.58
N THR A 197 25.58 -7.14 4.87
CA THR A 197 26.37 -8.22 4.29
C THR A 197 27.23 -8.81 5.40
N VAL A 198 26.90 -10.02 5.85
CA VAL A 198 27.75 -10.77 6.78
C VAL A 198 28.89 -11.35 5.96
N PRO A 199 30.18 -11.03 6.25
CA PRO A 199 31.30 -11.63 5.56
C PRO A 199 31.28 -13.15 5.76
N ILE A 200 31.52 -13.89 4.69
CA ILE A 200 31.70 -15.34 4.79
C ILE A 200 32.93 -15.58 5.67
N PRO A 201 32.83 -16.36 6.77
CA PRO A 201 33.99 -16.68 7.59
C PRO A 201 35.06 -17.36 6.72
N PRO A 202 36.35 -17.07 6.94
CA PRO A 202 37.42 -17.73 6.20
C PRO A 202 37.33 -19.26 6.36
N PRO A 203 37.75 -20.03 5.34
CA PRO A 203 37.79 -21.48 5.45
C PRO A 203 38.58 -21.89 6.67
N GLN A 204 38.04 -22.78 7.48
CA GLN A 204 38.81 -23.37 8.58
C GLN A 204 39.81 -24.37 7.96
N ASP A 205 41.10 -24.17 8.22
CA ASP A 205 42.11 -25.17 7.85
C ASP A 205 41.80 -26.49 8.59
N PRO A 206 41.73 -27.60 7.84
CA PRO A 206 41.60 -28.91 8.50
C PRO A 206 42.86 -29.19 9.31
N ALA A 207 42.67 -29.48 10.60
CA ALA A 207 43.75 -29.88 11.52
C ALA A 207 44.32 -31.25 11.15
#